data_a42a5c21140f310264f2ef03265791c7
#
_entry.id   a42a5c21140f310264f2ef03265791c7
#
_cell.length_a   1.000
_cell.length_b   1.000
_cell.length_c   1.000
_cell.angle_alpha   90.00
_cell.angle_beta   90.00
_cell.angle_gamma   90.00
#
_symmetry.space_group_name_H-M   'P 1'
#
loop_
_entity.id
_entity.type
_entity.pdbx_description
1 polymer ?
#
loop_
_entity_poly.entity_id
_entity_poly.type
_entity_poly.pdbx_seq_one_letter_code
_entity_poly.pdbx_strand_id
1 'polypeptide(L)'
;MTYRISFTKDASADTYKLAKSEPAAYAKLLKLIEELKQHPLTGTGHPHALTGDRKGQWARSISKRHRLVYRVEQEEILILVISAYGHYDDK
;
A
#
# COMPACT_ATOMS: atom_id res chain seq x y z
N MET A 1 -0.72 -15.41 -11.41
CA MET A 1 0.67 -15.08 -11.05
C MET A 1 0.71 -14.37 -9.71
N THR A 2 1.63 -14.74 -8.85
CA THR A 2 1.69 -14.18 -7.50
C THR A 2 2.88 -13.23 -7.38
N TYR A 3 2.59 -11.99 -7.04
CA TYR A 3 3.65 -10.99 -6.86
C TYR A 3 4.28 -11.13 -5.47
N ARG A 4 5.59 -10.89 -5.40
CA ARG A 4 6.30 -10.80 -4.12
C ARG A 4 6.02 -9.42 -3.54
N ILE A 5 6.01 -9.34 -2.22
CA ILE A 5 5.78 -8.07 -1.53
C ILE A 5 7.06 -7.67 -0.81
N SER A 6 7.49 -6.44 -1.03
CA SER A 6 8.63 -5.87 -0.32
C SER A 6 8.22 -4.52 0.26
N PHE A 7 8.81 -4.16 1.38
CA PHE A 7 8.48 -2.93 2.08
C PHE A 7 9.70 -2.02 2.14
N THR A 8 9.48 -0.72 1.90
CA THR A 8 10.53 0.24 2.20
C THR A 8 10.67 0.35 3.71
N LYS A 9 11.75 0.98 4.15
CA LYS A 9 11.97 1.22 5.59
C LYS A 9 10.80 2.02 6.19
N ASP A 10 10.36 3.05 5.49
CA ASP A 10 9.24 3.87 5.95
C ASP A 10 7.95 3.07 6.02
N ALA A 11 7.69 2.22 5.02
CA ALA A 11 6.49 1.40 5.01
C ALA A 11 6.49 0.40 6.16
N SER A 12 7.64 -0.17 6.48
CA SER A 12 7.74 -1.09 7.62
C SER A 12 7.43 -0.37 8.93
N ALA A 13 7.95 0.83 9.11
CA ALA A 13 7.67 1.63 10.29
C ALA A 13 6.19 2.00 10.37
N ASP A 14 5.60 2.37 9.22
CA ASP A 14 4.17 2.70 9.15
C ASP A 14 3.31 1.51 9.56
N THR A 15 3.64 0.33 9.08
CA THR A 15 2.91 -0.89 9.38
C THR A 15 2.94 -1.18 10.88
N TYR A 16 4.11 -1.05 11.48
CA TYR A 16 4.28 -1.24 12.91
C TYR A 16 3.43 -0.23 13.71
N LYS A 17 3.45 1.01 13.27
CA LYS A 17 2.68 2.08 13.91
C LYS A 17 1.18 1.79 13.87
N LEU A 18 0.67 1.34 12.72
CA LEU A 18 -0.74 0.95 12.60
C LEU A 18 -1.08 -0.21 13.53
N ALA A 19 -0.22 -1.22 13.57
CA ALA A 19 -0.47 -2.39 14.41
C ALA A 19 -0.62 -2.00 15.88
N LYS A 20 0.14 -1.02 16.32
CA LYS A 20 0.12 -0.60 17.72
C LYS A 20 -1.03 0.37 18.02
N SER A 21 -1.33 1.29 17.11
CA SER A 21 -2.27 2.37 17.41
C SER A 21 -3.67 2.18 16.82
N GLU A 22 -3.78 1.42 15.72
CA GLU A 22 -5.07 1.27 15.03
C GLU A 22 -5.23 -0.16 14.51
N PRO A 23 -5.55 -1.11 15.41
CA PRO A 23 -5.64 -2.52 15.01
C PRO A 23 -6.61 -2.82 13.87
N ALA A 24 -7.73 -2.09 13.79
CA ALA A 24 -8.68 -2.30 12.70
C ALA A 24 -8.10 -1.89 11.35
N ALA A 25 -7.37 -0.77 11.33
CA ALA A 25 -6.70 -0.32 10.11
C ALA A 25 -5.58 -1.30 9.73
N TYR A 26 -4.87 -1.81 10.71
CA TYR A 26 -3.83 -2.80 10.47
C TYR A 26 -4.40 -4.07 9.85
N ALA A 27 -5.54 -4.55 10.36
CA ALA A 27 -6.20 -5.74 9.82
C ALA A 27 -6.59 -5.51 8.35
N LYS A 28 -7.10 -4.32 8.03
CA LYS A 28 -7.46 -3.97 6.66
C LYS A 28 -6.23 -3.93 5.77
N LEU A 29 -5.13 -3.38 6.29
CA LEU A 29 -3.87 -3.34 5.54
C LEU A 29 -3.40 -4.74 5.17
N LEU A 30 -3.49 -5.69 6.10
CA LEU A 30 -3.08 -7.07 5.82
C LEU A 30 -3.93 -7.70 4.71
N LYS A 31 -5.23 -7.42 4.72
CA LYS A 31 -6.11 -7.89 3.66
C LYS A 31 -5.74 -7.30 2.31
N LEU A 32 -5.44 -6.00 2.29
CA LEU A 32 -5.05 -5.33 1.05
C LEU A 32 -3.75 -5.90 0.50
N ILE A 33 -2.79 -6.20 1.37
CA ILE A 33 -1.52 -6.77 0.95
C ILE A 33 -1.73 -8.15 0.34
N GLU A 34 -2.58 -8.98 0.94
CA GLU A 34 -2.89 -10.29 0.36
C GLU A 34 -3.54 -10.15 -1.01
N GLU A 35 -4.41 -9.17 -1.16
CA GLU A 35 -5.06 -8.90 -2.44
C GLU A 35 -4.06 -8.44 -3.49
N LEU A 36 -3.08 -7.61 -3.09
CA LEU A 36 -2.06 -7.12 -4.01
C LEU A 36 -1.27 -8.24 -4.67
N LYS A 37 -1.07 -9.33 -3.97
CA LYS A 37 -0.30 -10.46 -4.51
C LYS A 37 -0.92 -11.03 -5.77
N GLN A 38 -2.24 -10.97 -5.88
CA GLN A 38 -2.97 -11.52 -7.02
C GLN A 38 -3.51 -10.43 -7.94
N HIS A 39 -3.88 -9.28 -7.39
CA HIS A 39 -4.58 -8.23 -8.12
C HIS A 39 -3.98 -6.85 -7.78
N PRO A 40 -2.78 -6.54 -8.31
CA PRO A 40 -2.11 -5.29 -7.91
C PRO A 40 -2.79 -4.02 -8.37
N LEU A 41 -3.62 -4.09 -9.41
CA LEU A 41 -4.22 -2.89 -9.99
C LEU A 41 -5.73 -2.81 -9.84
N THR A 42 -6.35 -3.82 -9.24
CA THR A 42 -7.80 -3.88 -9.06
C THR A 42 -8.14 -4.39 -7.67
N GLY A 43 -9.38 -4.19 -7.25
CA GLY A 43 -9.88 -4.75 -6.00
C GLY A 43 -10.28 -3.72 -4.97
N THR A 44 -10.18 -4.10 -3.71
CA THR A 44 -10.66 -3.32 -2.57
C THR A 44 -9.82 -2.07 -2.34
N GLY A 45 -10.46 -1.02 -1.82
CA GLY A 45 -9.76 0.20 -1.43
C GLY A 45 -9.58 1.21 -2.54
N HIS A 46 -10.30 1.04 -3.65
CA HIS A 46 -10.25 1.97 -4.79
C HIS A 46 -8.84 2.20 -5.31
N PRO A 47 -8.17 1.13 -5.79
CA PRO A 47 -6.81 1.31 -6.32
C PRO A 47 -6.81 2.30 -7.47
N HIS A 48 -5.89 3.25 -7.41
CA HIS A 48 -5.78 4.26 -8.46
C HIS A 48 -4.34 4.71 -8.61
N ALA A 49 -4.01 5.09 -9.85
CA ALA A 49 -2.67 5.56 -10.17
C ALA A 49 -2.50 7.00 -9.70
N LEU A 50 -1.33 7.31 -9.19
CA LEU A 50 -1.00 8.65 -8.74
C LEU A 50 -0.34 9.44 -9.87
N THR A 51 -0.35 10.77 -9.75
CA THR A 51 0.17 11.65 -10.79
C THR A 51 1.23 12.57 -10.21
N GLY A 52 1.79 13.44 -11.07
CA GLY A 52 2.80 14.39 -10.64
C GLY A 52 4.07 13.70 -10.18
N ASP A 53 4.58 14.14 -9.05
CA ASP A 53 5.83 13.59 -8.49
C ASP A 53 5.71 12.12 -8.11
N ARG A 54 4.47 11.62 -8.00
CA ARG A 54 4.24 10.22 -7.65
C ARG A 54 3.86 9.36 -8.83
N LYS A 55 4.07 9.84 -10.03
CA LYS A 55 3.79 9.07 -11.23
C LYS A 55 4.50 7.72 -11.18
N GLY A 56 3.78 6.65 -11.50
CA GLY A 56 4.30 5.30 -11.40
C GLY A 56 3.95 4.60 -10.10
N GLN A 57 3.35 5.33 -9.17
CA GLN A 57 2.88 4.75 -7.91
C GLN A 57 1.36 4.62 -7.92
N TRP A 58 0.86 3.75 -7.06
CA TRP A 58 -0.56 3.49 -6.90
C TRP A 58 -0.93 3.63 -5.43
N ALA A 59 -2.20 3.90 -5.18
CA ALA A 59 -2.70 4.02 -3.81
C ALA A 59 -4.01 3.27 -3.64
N ARG A 60 -4.21 2.73 -2.46
CA ARG A 60 -5.47 2.14 -2.01
C ARG A 60 -5.82 2.71 -0.65
N SER A 61 -7.12 2.88 -0.38
CA SER A 61 -7.57 3.33 0.92
C SER A 61 -7.50 2.19 1.93
N ILE A 62 -6.82 2.44 3.05
CA ILE A 62 -6.85 1.54 4.20
C ILE A 62 -8.03 1.94 5.08
N SER A 63 -8.15 3.25 5.33
CA SER A 63 -9.23 3.85 6.10
C SER A 63 -9.38 5.28 5.63
N LYS A 64 -10.26 6.06 6.27
CA LYS A 64 -10.39 7.46 5.93
C LYS A 64 -9.09 8.23 6.16
N ARG A 65 -8.30 7.79 7.14
CA ARG A 65 -7.07 8.49 7.54
C ARG A 65 -5.82 8.00 6.86
N HIS A 66 -5.83 6.76 6.37
CA HIS A 66 -4.60 6.11 5.91
C HIS A 66 -4.71 5.57 4.51
N ARG A 67 -3.63 5.65 3.76
CA ARG A 67 -3.52 5.15 2.40
C ARG A 67 -2.33 4.22 2.29
N LEU A 68 -2.50 3.16 1.51
CA LEU A 68 -1.42 2.25 1.15
C LEU A 68 -0.87 2.72 -0.19
N VAL A 69 0.40 3.11 -0.22
CA VAL A 69 1.06 3.56 -1.45
C VAL A 69 2.06 2.52 -1.86
N TYR A 70 2.04 2.13 -3.14
CA TYR A 70 2.89 1.05 -3.62
C TYR A 70 3.24 1.27 -5.09
N ARG A 71 4.24 0.52 -5.52
CA ARG A 71 4.67 0.49 -6.92
C ARG A 71 4.67 -0.95 -7.40
N VAL A 72 4.24 -1.17 -8.66
CA VAL A 72 4.23 -2.51 -9.25
C VAL A 72 5.39 -2.61 -10.20
N GLU A 73 6.31 -3.53 -9.93
CA GLU A 73 7.45 -3.80 -10.79
C GLU A 73 7.14 -5.05 -11.58
N GLN A 74 6.63 -4.86 -12.80
CA GLN A 74 6.10 -5.97 -13.60
C GLN A 74 7.16 -7.00 -13.96
N GLU A 75 8.34 -6.54 -14.36
CA GLU A 75 9.38 -7.48 -14.79
C GLU A 75 9.92 -8.32 -13.66
N GLU A 76 9.89 -7.80 -12.45
CA GLU A 76 10.38 -8.53 -11.27
C GLU A 76 9.26 -9.26 -10.55
N ILE A 77 8.03 -9.07 -10.99
CA ILE A 77 6.84 -9.63 -10.33
C ILE A 77 6.87 -9.26 -8.84
N LEU A 78 7.06 -7.96 -8.60
CA LEU A 78 7.28 -7.43 -7.26
C LEU A 78 6.38 -6.23 -7.00
N ILE A 79 5.79 -6.20 -5.80
CA ILE A 79 5.08 -5.03 -5.30
C ILE A 79 5.97 -4.41 -4.23
N LEU A 80 6.35 -3.15 -4.44
CA LEU A 80 7.13 -2.42 -3.44
C LEU A 80 6.18 -1.51 -2.68
N VAL A 81 5.98 -1.79 -1.39
CA VAL A 81 5.13 -0.97 -0.53
C VAL A 81 5.96 0.21 -0.04
N ILE A 82 5.50 1.41 -0.35
CA ILE A 82 6.23 2.65 -0.09
C ILE A 82 5.81 3.32 1.20
N SER A 83 4.51 3.34 1.48
CA SER A 83 4.02 3.91 2.73
C SER A 83 2.65 3.31 3.05
N ALA A 84 2.24 3.41 4.31
CA ALA A 84 0.97 2.83 4.77
C ALA A 84 0.34 3.61 5.93
N TYR A 85 0.76 4.85 6.15
CA TYR A 85 0.24 5.66 7.24
C TYR A 85 -0.01 7.08 6.75
N GLY A 86 -1.17 7.62 7.11
CA GLY A 86 -1.57 8.94 6.66
C GLY A 86 -1.92 8.96 5.18
N HIS A 87 -2.12 10.13 4.63
CA HIS A 87 -2.33 10.34 3.20
C HIS A 87 -0.98 10.53 2.54
N TYR A 88 -0.87 10.14 1.28
CA TYR A 88 0.42 10.18 0.59
C TYR A 88 0.96 11.60 0.41
N ASP A 89 0.11 12.62 0.42
CA ASP A 89 0.53 14.02 0.29
C ASP A 89 0.25 14.83 1.56
N ASP A 90 0.12 14.15 2.68
CA ASP A 90 -0.14 14.78 3.97
C ASP A 90 1.06 15.60 4.41
N LYS A 91 0.80 16.75 4.93
CA LYS A 91 1.85 17.65 5.39
C LYS A 91 1.66 18.00 6.85
#